data_fc17005592ef5ff917dea959d06ea054
#
_entry.id   fc17005592ef5ff917dea959d06ea054
#
_cell.length_a   1.000
_cell.length_b   1.000
_cell.length_c   1.000
_cell.angle_alpha   90.00
_cell.angle_beta   90.00
_cell.angle_gamma   90.00
#
_symmetry.space_group_name_H-M   'P 1'
#
loop_
_entity.id
_entity.type
_entity.pdbx_description
1 polymer ?
#
loop_
_entity_poly.entity_id
_entity_poly.type
_entity_poly.pdbx_seq_one_letter_code
_entity_poly.pdbx_strand_id
1 'polypeptide(L)'
;TARLVLTADGALVGEVREVRRGAPADTFRALMQGSTEEERRERFETFLSGSFPSFALKDFDIRHLGDLREDVVAVYRFIAPSFAKKAGSFLAVRPRVLGTMVLDIASDEQGPRRNPLDLGTASLKRDEFVIELPKGFAAEGDLPGPLDLRAGFASCSIATELREGTLVHRREFRLTEPLLPASRYEEVRRFFADLGAEERRSVLLRVPDPRRP
;
A
#
# COMPACT_ATOMS: atom_id res chain seq x y z
N THR A 1 7.07 4.92 -4.41
CA THR A 1 6.30 5.35 -5.59
C THR A 1 6.11 4.19 -6.54
N ALA A 2 4.97 4.11 -7.23
CA ALA A 2 4.72 3.10 -8.25
C ALA A 2 4.15 3.74 -9.51
N ARG A 3 4.58 3.23 -10.68
CA ARG A 3 4.02 3.54 -12.00
C ARG A 3 3.42 2.27 -12.58
N LEU A 4 2.13 2.31 -12.81
CA LEU A 4 1.32 1.12 -13.04
C LEU A 4 0.39 1.35 -14.23
N VAL A 5 0.10 0.30 -14.96
CA VAL A 5 -0.87 0.29 -16.05
C VAL A 5 -1.94 -0.74 -15.71
N LEU A 6 -3.18 -0.32 -15.65
CA LEU A 6 -4.32 -1.21 -15.55
C LEU A 6 -4.73 -1.65 -16.96
N THR A 7 -4.86 -2.94 -17.18
CA THR A 7 -5.35 -3.47 -18.45
C THR A 7 -6.89 -3.59 -18.46
N ALA A 8 -7.50 -3.68 -19.64
CA ALA A 8 -8.96 -3.75 -19.79
C ALA A 8 -9.58 -5.03 -19.19
N ASP A 9 -8.80 -6.09 -19.02
CA ASP A 9 -9.18 -7.34 -18.36
C ASP A 9 -8.95 -7.32 -16.84
N GLY A 10 -8.42 -6.21 -16.31
CA GLY A 10 -8.24 -6.00 -14.86
C GLY A 10 -6.89 -6.45 -14.31
N ALA A 11 -5.92 -6.79 -15.16
CA ALA A 11 -4.55 -7.01 -14.70
C ALA A 11 -3.86 -5.67 -14.42
N LEU A 12 -2.91 -5.68 -13.47
CA LEU A 12 -2.05 -4.55 -13.13
C LEU A 12 -0.61 -4.90 -13.45
N VAL A 13 0.04 -4.05 -14.22
CA VAL A 13 1.45 -4.20 -14.63
C VAL A 13 2.20 -2.95 -14.24
N GLY A 14 3.41 -3.10 -13.72
CA GLY A 14 4.22 -1.91 -13.50
C GLY A 14 5.44 -2.11 -12.64
N GLU A 15 6.02 -0.96 -12.31
CA GLU A 15 7.26 -0.82 -11.56
C GLU A 15 7.00 -0.08 -10.25
N VAL A 16 7.61 -0.60 -9.19
CA VAL A 16 7.64 0.02 -7.87
C VAL A 16 9.08 0.43 -7.57
N ARG A 17 9.24 1.63 -7.04
CA ARG A 17 10.49 2.13 -6.50
C ARG A 17 10.30 2.50 -5.04
N GLU A 18 10.99 1.80 -4.17
CA GLU A 18 11.03 2.07 -2.73
C GLU A 18 12.36 2.70 -2.34
N VAL A 19 12.30 3.73 -1.49
CA VAL A 19 13.48 4.33 -0.86
C VAL A 19 13.33 4.22 0.64
N ARG A 20 14.30 3.61 1.28
CA ARG A 20 14.31 3.36 2.72
C ARG A 20 15.46 4.10 3.38
N ARG A 21 15.17 4.79 4.50
CA ARG A 21 16.11 5.63 5.25
C ARG A 21 16.11 5.26 6.72
N GLY A 22 17.27 5.39 7.38
CA GLY A 22 17.41 5.11 8.82
C GLY A 22 16.99 3.69 9.19
N ALA A 23 16.31 3.51 10.31
CA ALA A 23 15.93 2.19 10.82
C ALA A 23 15.22 1.27 9.80
N PRO A 24 14.27 1.73 8.94
CA PRO A 24 13.74 0.92 7.86
C PRO A 24 14.78 0.45 6.84
N ALA A 25 15.83 1.24 6.58
CA ALA A 25 16.93 0.82 5.70
C ALA A 25 17.79 -0.24 6.39
N ASP A 26 18.08 -0.07 7.67
CA ASP A 26 18.89 -1.02 8.44
C ASP A 26 18.20 -2.38 8.58
N THR A 27 16.88 -2.36 8.86
CA THR A 27 16.08 -3.58 8.88
C THR A 27 16.09 -4.28 7.52
N PHE A 28 15.97 -3.53 6.43
CA PHE A 28 15.98 -4.11 5.09
C PHE A 28 17.37 -4.65 4.71
N ARG A 29 18.45 -3.95 5.09
CA ARG A 29 19.82 -4.44 4.93
C ARG A 29 20.02 -5.76 5.68
N ALA A 30 19.65 -5.81 6.95
CA ALA A 30 19.77 -7.02 7.76
C ALA A 30 19.02 -8.21 7.14
N LEU A 31 17.88 -7.94 6.49
CA LEU A 31 17.10 -8.96 5.81
C LEU A 31 17.73 -9.43 4.50
N MET A 32 18.34 -8.52 3.71
CA MET A 32 18.76 -8.78 2.32
C MET A 32 20.27 -8.99 2.18
N GLN A 33 21.08 -8.49 3.12
CA GLN A 33 22.53 -8.63 3.08
C GLN A 33 22.93 -10.10 3.35
N GLY A 34 23.82 -10.63 2.54
CA GLY A 34 24.24 -12.04 2.64
C GLY A 34 23.29 -13.05 2.00
N SER A 35 22.08 -12.62 1.57
CA SER A 35 21.14 -13.49 0.86
C SER A 35 21.54 -13.63 -0.61
N THR A 36 21.31 -14.82 -1.16
CA THR A 36 21.41 -15.08 -2.60
C THR A 36 20.36 -14.32 -3.38
N GLU A 37 20.47 -14.26 -4.69
CA GLU A 37 19.46 -13.62 -5.54
C GLU A 37 18.10 -14.34 -5.45
N GLU A 38 18.13 -15.67 -5.34
CA GLU A 38 16.94 -16.50 -5.19
C GLU A 38 16.21 -16.23 -3.86
N GLU A 39 16.93 -16.18 -2.75
CA GLU A 39 16.37 -15.83 -1.44
C GLU A 39 15.79 -14.41 -1.40
N ARG A 40 16.43 -13.45 -2.08
CA ARG A 40 15.88 -12.10 -2.24
C ARG A 40 14.59 -12.09 -3.05
N ARG A 41 14.55 -12.87 -4.13
CA ARG A 41 13.34 -13.06 -4.94
C ARG A 41 12.19 -13.61 -4.10
N GLU A 42 12.41 -14.67 -3.35
CA GLU A 42 11.40 -15.27 -2.46
C GLU A 42 10.86 -14.26 -1.43
N ARG A 43 11.72 -13.39 -0.90
CA ARG A 43 11.30 -12.33 0.04
C ARG A 43 10.40 -11.28 -0.62
N PHE A 44 10.70 -10.86 -1.86
CA PHE A 44 9.82 -9.99 -2.63
C PHE A 44 8.51 -10.69 -2.97
N GLU A 45 8.53 -11.95 -3.34
CA GLU A 45 7.33 -12.72 -3.63
C GLU A 45 6.46 -12.89 -2.37
N THR A 46 7.06 -13.17 -1.23
CA THR A 46 6.36 -13.19 0.07
C THR A 46 5.72 -11.84 0.38
N PHE A 47 6.43 -10.73 0.17
CA PHE A 47 5.87 -9.39 0.35
C PHE A 47 4.69 -9.12 -0.59
N LEU A 48 4.81 -9.45 -1.87
CA LEU A 48 3.78 -9.24 -2.88
C LEU A 48 2.54 -10.12 -2.63
N SER A 49 2.73 -11.34 -2.12
CA SER A 49 1.63 -12.25 -1.80
C SER A 49 0.64 -11.68 -0.77
N GLY A 50 1.12 -10.83 0.12
CA GLY A 50 0.27 -10.10 1.07
C GLY A 50 -0.64 -9.04 0.43
N SER A 51 -0.35 -8.64 -0.81
CA SER A 51 -1.11 -7.61 -1.53
C SER A 51 -1.93 -8.17 -2.71
N PHE A 52 -1.45 -9.24 -3.33
CA PHE A 52 -2.04 -9.83 -4.54
C PHE A 52 -2.33 -11.32 -4.35
N PRO A 53 -3.54 -11.78 -4.70
CA PRO A 53 -3.87 -13.20 -4.66
C PRO A 53 -3.13 -14.01 -5.75
N SER A 54 -2.72 -13.34 -6.83
CA SER A 54 -1.93 -13.89 -7.92
C SER A 54 -1.06 -12.79 -8.51
N PHE A 55 0.21 -13.11 -8.73
CA PHE A 55 1.19 -12.20 -9.34
C PHE A 55 2.34 -12.97 -9.95
N ALA A 56 3.13 -12.27 -10.78
CA ALA A 56 4.43 -12.72 -11.25
C ALA A 56 5.45 -11.60 -11.06
N LEU A 57 6.45 -11.81 -10.22
CA LEU A 57 7.62 -10.93 -10.11
C LEU A 57 8.47 -11.14 -11.37
N LYS A 58 8.72 -10.06 -12.13
CA LYS A 58 9.50 -10.11 -13.38
C LYS A 58 10.98 -9.94 -13.11
N ASP A 59 11.33 -8.86 -12.48
CA ASP A 59 12.69 -8.54 -12.06
C ASP A 59 12.70 -7.67 -10.80
N PHE A 60 13.86 -7.54 -10.18
CA PHE A 60 14.12 -6.61 -9.10
C PHE A 60 15.59 -6.18 -9.09
N ASP A 61 15.83 -4.99 -8.57
CA ASP A 61 17.17 -4.43 -8.33
C ASP A 61 17.20 -3.81 -6.93
N ILE A 62 18.29 -4.02 -6.20
CA ILE A 62 18.50 -3.44 -4.88
C ILE A 62 19.85 -2.73 -4.87
N ARG A 63 19.82 -1.43 -4.60
CA ARG A 63 21.01 -0.58 -4.58
C ARG A 63 21.37 -0.19 -3.16
N HIS A 64 22.67 0.00 -2.93
CA HIS A 64 23.27 0.53 -1.70
C HIS A 64 23.06 -0.38 -0.47
N LEU A 65 22.94 -1.70 -0.66
CA LEU A 65 22.84 -2.64 0.46
C LEU A 65 24.08 -2.61 1.36
N GLY A 66 25.28 -2.48 0.79
CA GLY A 66 26.53 -2.45 1.51
C GLY A 66 27.00 -1.06 1.94
N ASP A 67 26.34 0.01 1.49
CA ASP A 67 26.74 1.39 1.82
C ASP A 67 25.76 1.99 2.84
N LEU A 68 26.24 2.12 4.08
CA LEU A 68 25.45 2.67 5.20
C LEU A 68 25.21 4.19 5.10
N ARG A 69 25.89 4.90 4.19
CA ARG A 69 25.76 6.34 4.01
C ARG A 69 24.63 6.68 3.03
N GLU A 70 24.28 5.72 2.18
CA GLU A 70 23.28 5.90 1.14
C GLU A 70 21.94 5.32 1.52
N ASP A 71 20.87 5.88 0.96
CA ASP A 71 19.52 5.31 1.08
C ASP A 71 19.47 3.96 0.36
N VAL A 72 18.83 2.97 0.97
CA VAL A 72 18.55 1.72 0.25
C VAL A 72 17.42 1.95 -0.75
N VAL A 73 17.67 1.60 -2.00
CA VAL A 73 16.69 1.69 -3.08
C VAL A 73 16.37 0.29 -3.58
N ALA A 74 15.10 -0.08 -3.53
CA ALA A 74 14.59 -1.29 -4.17
C ALA A 74 13.69 -0.91 -5.35
N VAL A 75 13.94 -1.48 -6.51
CA VAL A 75 13.08 -1.35 -7.70
C VAL A 75 12.65 -2.75 -8.10
N TYR A 76 11.36 -2.95 -8.35
CA TYR A 76 10.88 -4.24 -8.81
C TYR A 76 9.68 -4.09 -9.74
N ARG A 77 9.55 -5.04 -10.68
CA ARG A 77 8.47 -5.09 -11.66
C ARG A 77 7.65 -6.35 -11.48
N PHE A 78 6.34 -6.19 -11.62
CA PHE A 78 5.41 -7.31 -11.46
C PHE A 78 4.22 -7.20 -12.41
N ILE A 79 3.51 -8.34 -12.53
CA ILE A 79 2.20 -8.44 -13.13
C ILE A 79 1.26 -9.07 -12.09
N ALA A 80 0.11 -8.46 -11.86
CA ALA A 80 -0.96 -9.01 -11.03
C ALA A 80 -2.23 -9.22 -11.88
N PRO A 81 -2.48 -10.45 -12.41
CA PRO A 81 -3.51 -10.70 -13.42
C PRO A 81 -4.95 -10.42 -12.96
N SER A 82 -5.22 -10.53 -11.66
CA SER A 82 -6.57 -10.39 -11.10
C SER A 82 -6.65 -9.25 -10.08
N PHE A 83 -5.97 -8.14 -10.36
CA PHE A 83 -5.93 -7.00 -9.46
C PHE A 83 -7.28 -6.30 -9.33
N ALA A 84 -7.88 -5.89 -10.45
CA ALA A 84 -9.21 -5.31 -10.48
C ALA A 84 -10.29 -6.38 -10.56
N LYS A 85 -11.33 -6.23 -9.74
CA LYS A 85 -12.45 -7.18 -9.73
C LYS A 85 -13.53 -6.73 -10.72
N LYS A 86 -13.89 -7.60 -11.66
CA LYS A 86 -14.97 -7.35 -12.60
C LYS A 86 -16.32 -7.55 -11.91
N ALA A 87 -17.19 -6.56 -12.03
CA ALA A 87 -18.56 -6.54 -11.51
C ALA A 87 -19.51 -6.04 -12.61
N GLY A 88 -20.01 -6.95 -13.45
CA GLY A 88 -20.85 -6.60 -14.61
C GLY A 88 -20.09 -5.72 -15.61
N SER A 89 -20.59 -4.50 -15.83
CA SER A 89 -19.98 -3.48 -16.69
C SER A 89 -18.96 -2.60 -15.98
N PHE A 90 -18.47 -3.02 -14.80
CA PHE A 90 -17.52 -2.25 -14.00
C PHE A 90 -16.27 -3.06 -13.67
N LEU A 91 -15.15 -2.34 -13.48
CA LEU A 91 -13.98 -2.82 -12.77
C LEU A 91 -13.87 -2.09 -11.41
N ALA A 92 -13.79 -2.84 -10.33
CA ALA A 92 -13.50 -2.29 -9.00
C ALA A 92 -11.98 -2.32 -8.77
N VAL A 93 -11.39 -1.14 -8.65
CA VAL A 93 -9.95 -0.92 -8.49
C VAL A 93 -9.67 -0.36 -7.12
N ARG A 94 -8.80 -0.98 -6.34
CA ARG A 94 -8.29 -0.41 -5.09
C ARG A 94 -7.13 0.52 -5.42
N PRO A 95 -7.25 1.84 -5.15
CA PRO A 95 -6.18 2.79 -5.49
C PRO A 95 -4.89 2.52 -4.72
N ARG A 96 -5.00 2.05 -3.47
CA ARG A 96 -3.87 1.58 -2.68
C ARG A 96 -3.45 0.19 -3.16
N VAL A 97 -2.35 0.11 -3.87
CA VAL A 97 -1.88 -1.12 -4.50
C VAL A 97 -1.10 -2.02 -3.55
N LEU A 98 -0.22 -1.43 -2.74
CA LEU A 98 0.71 -2.14 -1.85
C LEU A 98 0.74 -1.53 -0.44
N GLY A 99 1.27 -2.29 0.52
CA GLY A 99 1.64 -1.77 1.83
C GLY A 99 0.46 -1.42 2.72
N THR A 100 -0.37 -2.42 3.07
CA THR A 100 -1.46 -2.20 4.05
C THR A 100 -0.93 -1.72 5.40
N MET A 101 -1.67 -0.80 6.03
CA MET A 101 -1.39 -0.27 7.37
C MET A 101 -2.39 -0.79 8.42
N VAL A 102 -3.16 -1.81 8.07
CA VAL A 102 -4.10 -2.42 9.03
C VAL A 102 -3.29 -3.14 10.11
N LEU A 103 -3.40 -2.65 11.34
CA LEU A 103 -2.95 -3.37 12.52
C LEU A 103 -4.10 -4.31 12.95
N ASP A 104 -3.81 -5.59 13.00
CA ASP A 104 -4.68 -6.56 13.66
C ASP A 104 -4.47 -6.42 15.17
N ILE A 105 -5.17 -5.45 15.74
CA ILE A 105 -5.18 -5.27 17.19
C ILE A 105 -6.24 -6.22 17.71
N ALA A 106 -5.81 -7.32 18.33
CA ALA A 106 -6.70 -8.30 18.93
C ALA A 106 -7.77 -7.61 19.77
N SER A 107 -9.03 -7.99 19.54
CA SER A 107 -10.15 -7.48 20.34
C SER A 107 -10.00 -7.88 21.81
N ASP A 108 -10.44 -7.00 22.72
CA ASP A 108 -10.43 -7.23 24.17
C ASP A 108 -11.47 -8.30 24.62
N GLU A 109 -11.52 -9.44 23.94
CA GLU A 109 -12.42 -10.54 24.32
C GLU A 109 -12.13 -11.11 25.72
N GLN A 110 -11.00 -10.75 26.32
CA GLN A 110 -10.54 -11.24 27.63
C GLN A 110 -10.52 -10.17 28.75
N GLY A 111 -11.19 -9.02 28.54
CA GLY A 111 -11.26 -7.93 29.52
C GLY A 111 -10.26 -6.79 29.25
N PRO A 112 -10.19 -5.76 30.12
CA PRO A 112 -9.42 -4.56 29.86
C PRO A 112 -7.92 -4.84 29.71
N ARG A 113 -7.32 -4.29 28.68
CA ARG A 113 -5.89 -4.45 28.36
C ARG A 113 -5.02 -3.91 29.50
N ARG A 114 -4.05 -4.71 29.92
CA ARG A 114 -3.12 -4.34 31.01
C ARG A 114 -1.73 -3.95 30.51
N ASN A 115 -1.31 -4.51 29.37
CA ASN A 115 0.02 -4.28 28.81
C ASN A 115 0.02 -3.07 27.87
N PRO A 116 1.12 -2.30 27.83
CA PRO A 116 1.32 -1.25 26.84
C PRO A 116 1.16 -1.77 25.40
N LEU A 117 0.82 -0.85 24.49
CA LEU A 117 0.76 -1.11 23.07
C LEU A 117 2.12 -0.75 22.46
N ASP A 118 2.73 -1.70 21.81
CA ASP A 118 3.93 -1.49 20.98
C ASP A 118 3.50 -1.47 19.51
N LEU A 119 3.60 -0.29 18.88
CA LEU A 119 3.29 -0.06 17.46
C LEU A 119 4.55 -0.12 16.58
N GLY A 120 5.67 -0.57 17.16
CA GLY A 120 6.95 -0.73 16.47
C GLY A 120 7.85 0.51 16.59
N THR A 121 8.23 1.11 15.47
CA THR A 121 9.21 2.21 15.42
C THR A 121 8.59 3.48 14.88
N ALA A 122 8.94 4.64 15.48
CA ALA A 122 8.57 5.95 14.95
C ALA A 122 9.02 6.05 13.47
N SER A 123 8.10 6.42 12.60
CA SER A 123 8.33 6.33 11.17
C SER A 123 7.48 7.31 10.36
N LEU A 124 7.97 7.62 9.17
CA LEU A 124 7.24 8.36 8.14
C LEU A 124 7.22 7.50 6.88
N LYS A 125 6.01 7.18 6.40
CA LYS A 125 5.79 6.45 5.15
C LYS A 125 5.04 7.32 4.18
N ARG A 126 5.54 7.43 2.95
CA ARG A 126 4.91 8.15 1.86
C ARG A 126 4.75 7.23 0.67
N ASP A 127 3.54 7.10 0.20
CA ASP A 127 3.21 6.28 -0.95
C ASP A 127 2.55 7.14 -2.04
N GLU A 128 2.94 6.90 -3.27
CA GLU A 128 2.28 7.43 -4.45
C GLU A 128 2.13 6.30 -5.47
N PHE A 129 0.89 5.99 -5.80
CA PHE A 129 0.53 5.03 -6.85
C PHE A 129 -0.08 5.79 -8.01
N VAL A 130 0.58 5.73 -9.18
CA VAL A 130 0.13 6.34 -10.43
C VAL A 130 -0.33 5.21 -11.34
N ILE A 131 -1.63 5.09 -11.58
CA ILE A 131 -2.26 4.01 -12.34
C ILE A 131 -2.85 4.59 -13.62
N GLU A 132 -2.25 4.28 -14.76
CA GLU A 132 -2.81 4.57 -16.07
C GLU A 132 -4.00 3.64 -16.33
N LEU A 133 -5.15 4.22 -16.67
CA LEU A 133 -6.38 3.48 -16.94
C LEU A 133 -6.48 3.11 -18.42
N PRO A 134 -7.17 1.99 -18.76
CA PRO A 134 -7.40 1.62 -20.14
C PRO A 134 -8.23 2.70 -20.87
N LYS A 135 -7.97 2.88 -22.18
CA LYS A 135 -8.71 3.86 -23.01
C LYS A 135 -10.22 3.67 -22.92
N GLY A 136 -10.94 4.77 -22.73
CA GLY A 136 -12.39 4.80 -22.68
C GLY A 136 -12.99 4.41 -21.31
N PHE A 137 -12.17 3.97 -20.35
CA PHE A 137 -12.64 3.74 -18.98
C PHE A 137 -12.80 5.07 -18.24
N ALA A 138 -13.88 5.21 -17.51
CA ALA A 138 -14.18 6.39 -16.70
C ALA A 138 -14.59 5.98 -15.29
N ALA A 139 -14.29 6.82 -14.30
CA ALA A 139 -14.80 6.59 -12.96
C ALA A 139 -16.33 6.74 -12.95
N GLU A 140 -16.99 5.84 -12.26
CA GLU A 140 -18.42 5.87 -12.00
C GLU A 140 -18.66 6.27 -10.56
N GLY A 141 -19.41 7.35 -10.37
CA GLY A 141 -19.64 7.94 -9.07
C GLY A 141 -18.44 8.73 -8.53
N ASP A 142 -18.50 9.01 -7.23
CA ASP A 142 -17.48 9.80 -6.55
C ASP A 142 -16.23 8.94 -6.25
N LEU A 143 -15.06 9.57 -6.39
CA LEU A 143 -13.81 9.00 -5.89
C LEU A 143 -13.83 8.93 -4.36
N PRO A 144 -13.05 8.02 -3.74
CA PRO A 144 -12.79 8.09 -2.30
C PRO A 144 -12.38 9.51 -1.91
N GLY A 145 -13.10 10.10 -0.96
CA GLY A 145 -12.80 11.45 -0.47
C GLY A 145 -11.45 11.50 0.23
N PRO A 146 -10.89 12.71 0.41
CA PRO A 146 -9.66 12.84 1.17
C PRO A 146 -9.88 12.43 2.63
N LEU A 147 -8.88 11.76 3.21
CA LEU A 147 -8.84 11.41 4.63
C LEU A 147 -7.73 12.21 5.31
N ASP A 148 -8.02 12.79 6.47
CA ASP A 148 -7.02 13.39 7.36
C ASP A 148 -7.30 12.92 8.80
N LEU A 149 -6.60 11.87 9.20
CA LEU A 149 -6.67 11.32 10.57
C LEU A 149 -5.53 11.90 11.39
N ARG A 150 -5.87 12.38 12.60
CA ARG A 150 -4.89 12.90 13.56
C ARG A 150 -5.18 12.37 14.95
N ALA A 151 -4.16 11.77 15.54
CA ALA A 151 -4.10 11.37 16.93
C ALA A 151 -2.76 11.82 17.51
N GLY A 152 -2.65 11.90 18.83
CA GLY A 152 -1.41 12.35 19.48
C GLY A 152 -0.20 11.47 19.12
N PHE A 153 -0.43 10.20 18.81
CA PHE A 153 0.61 9.21 18.49
C PHE A 153 0.88 9.03 17.00
N ALA A 154 -0.08 9.37 16.13
CA ALA A 154 0.03 9.17 14.69
C ALA A 154 -0.83 10.13 13.88
N SER A 155 -0.49 10.30 12.61
CA SER A 155 -1.33 10.97 11.62
C SER A 155 -1.31 10.22 10.29
N CYS A 156 -2.41 10.32 9.53
CA CYS A 156 -2.49 9.78 8.18
C CYS A 156 -3.30 10.71 7.28
N SER A 157 -2.73 11.10 6.15
CA SER A 157 -3.45 11.78 5.09
C SER A 157 -3.50 10.91 3.84
N ILE A 158 -4.68 10.85 3.20
CA ILE A 158 -4.89 10.11 1.95
C ILE A 158 -5.62 11.01 0.97
N ALA A 159 -5.22 10.98 -0.28
CA ALA A 159 -5.90 11.64 -1.39
C ALA A 159 -5.91 10.73 -2.62
N THR A 160 -7.05 10.69 -3.32
CA THR A 160 -7.22 9.98 -4.58
C THR A 160 -7.77 10.92 -5.62
N GLU A 161 -7.10 11.04 -6.76
CA GLU A 161 -7.45 11.94 -7.86
C GLU A 161 -7.48 11.16 -9.17
N LEU A 162 -8.38 11.55 -10.07
CA LEU A 162 -8.41 11.07 -11.45
C LEU A 162 -8.19 12.25 -12.39
N ARG A 163 -7.11 12.20 -13.17
CA ARG A 163 -6.75 13.24 -14.13
C ARG A 163 -6.35 12.58 -15.46
N GLU A 164 -6.97 12.98 -16.55
CA GLU A 164 -6.62 12.57 -17.91
C GLU A 164 -6.41 11.04 -18.08
N GLY A 165 -7.31 10.24 -17.51
CA GLY A 165 -7.22 8.78 -17.57
C GLY A 165 -6.16 8.16 -16.64
N THR A 166 -5.61 8.94 -15.72
CA THR A 166 -4.64 8.48 -14.71
C THR A 166 -5.20 8.63 -13.30
N LEU A 167 -5.29 7.53 -12.58
CA LEU A 167 -5.67 7.50 -11.16
C LEU A 167 -4.41 7.65 -10.31
N VAL A 168 -4.37 8.70 -9.50
CA VAL A 168 -3.25 8.97 -8.59
C VAL A 168 -3.74 8.85 -7.16
N HIS A 169 -3.09 7.98 -6.39
CA HIS A 169 -3.36 7.81 -4.97
C HIS A 169 -2.11 8.15 -4.17
N ARG A 170 -2.26 9.04 -3.21
CA ARG A 170 -1.19 9.47 -2.30
C ARG A 170 -1.59 9.18 -0.87
N ARG A 171 -0.62 8.70 -0.10
CA ARG A 171 -0.75 8.50 1.34
C ARG A 171 0.52 8.98 2.05
N GLU A 172 0.35 9.76 3.11
CA GLU A 172 1.40 10.01 4.10
C GLU A 172 0.93 9.51 5.46
N PHE A 173 1.69 8.59 6.05
CA PHE A 173 1.47 8.09 7.40
C PHE A 173 2.69 8.41 8.27
N ARG A 174 2.44 8.96 9.44
CA ARG A 174 3.46 9.30 10.44
C ARG A 174 3.09 8.67 11.78
N LEU A 175 4.00 7.88 12.33
CA LEU A 175 3.94 7.37 13.70
C LEU A 175 4.99 8.13 14.54
N THR A 176 4.55 8.87 15.54
CA THR A 176 5.42 9.70 16.39
C THR A 176 5.67 9.10 17.75
N GLU A 177 4.69 8.41 18.31
CA GLU A 177 4.75 7.76 19.62
C GLU A 177 4.43 6.27 19.47
N PRO A 178 5.43 5.40 19.34
CA PRO A 178 5.20 3.99 19.04
C PRO A 178 4.83 3.15 20.28
N LEU A 179 5.19 3.58 21.49
CA LEU A 179 4.87 2.88 22.73
C LEU A 179 3.82 3.64 23.52
N LEU A 180 2.66 3.04 23.72
CA LEU A 180 1.52 3.70 24.35
C LEU A 180 1.02 2.92 25.57
N PRO A 181 0.53 3.60 26.62
CA PRO A 181 -0.09 2.92 27.75
C PRO A 181 -1.37 2.20 27.33
N ALA A 182 -1.70 1.11 28.02
CA ALA A 182 -2.90 0.31 27.77
C ALA A 182 -4.19 1.15 27.74
N SER A 183 -4.26 2.24 28.51
CA SER A 183 -5.42 3.15 28.57
C SER A 183 -5.73 3.84 27.24
N ARG A 184 -4.77 3.91 26.30
CA ARG A 184 -4.99 4.48 24.95
C ARG A 184 -5.42 3.46 23.90
N TYR A 185 -5.72 2.24 24.31
CA TYR A 185 -6.10 1.14 23.39
C TYR A 185 -7.25 1.53 22.47
N GLU A 186 -8.35 2.08 22.99
CA GLU A 186 -9.51 2.46 22.20
C GLU A 186 -9.24 3.57 21.18
N GLU A 187 -8.35 4.51 21.52
CA GLU A 187 -7.92 5.56 20.60
C GLU A 187 -7.14 4.93 19.41
N VAL A 188 -6.20 4.03 19.72
CA VAL A 188 -5.39 3.34 18.70
C VAL A 188 -6.28 2.46 17.82
N ARG A 189 -7.17 1.68 18.43
CA ARG A 189 -8.11 0.81 17.72
C ARG A 189 -8.97 1.60 16.74
N ARG A 190 -9.53 2.72 17.18
CA ARG A 190 -10.37 3.59 16.32
C ARG A 190 -9.57 4.16 15.16
N PHE A 191 -8.39 4.71 15.43
CA PHE A 191 -7.53 5.27 14.39
C PHE A 191 -7.23 4.24 13.28
N PHE A 192 -6.82 3.04 13.63
CA PHE A 192 -6.51 2.00 12.64
C PHE A 192 -7.75 1.37 12.00
N ALA A 193 -8.89 1.37 12.68
CA ALA A 193 -10.17 0.95 12.07
C ALA A 193 -10.61 1.93 10.97
N ASP A 194 -10.54 3.24 11.23
CA ASP A 194 -10.88 4.27 10.26
C ASP A 194 -9.93 4.25 9.07
N LEU A 195 -8.62 4.14 9.34
CA LEU A 195 -7.62 3.98 8.29
C LEU A 195 -7.87 2.73 7.44
N GLY A 196 -8.11 1.59 8.09
CA GLY A 196 -8.40 0.33 7.39
C GLY A 196 -9.70 0.36 6.59
N ALA A 197 -10.72 1.12 7.02
CA ALA A 197 -11.93 1.33 6.26
C ALA A 197 -11.64 2.09 4.95
N GLU A 198 -10.82 3.15 5.01
CA GLU A 198 -10.43 3.91 3.83
C GLU A 198 -9.55 3.07 2.88
N GLU A 199 -8.60 2.33 3.40
CA GLU A 199 -7.72 1.47 2.58
C GLU A 199 -8.46 0.36 1.82
N ARG A 200 -9.66 0.00 2.23
CA ARG A 200 -10.53 -0.98 1.53
C ARG A 200 -11.40 -0.37 0.44
N ARG A 201 -11.50 0.97 0.36
CA ARG A 201 -12.29 1.64 -0.67
C ARG A 201 -11.77 1.35 -2.07
N SER A 202 -12.71 1.25 -2.99
CA SER A 202 -12.42 0.99 -4.40
C SER A 202 -13.01 2.10 -5.26
N VAL A 203 -12.34 2.40 -6.35
CA VAL A 203 -12.87 3.20 -7.45
C VAL A 203 -13.57 2.25 -8.41
N LEU A 204 -14.80 2.56 -8.78
CA LEU A 204 -15.52 1.83 -9.82
C LEU A 204 -15.21 2.49 -11.16
N LEU A 205 -14.70 1.71 -12.09
CA LEU A 205 -14.46 2.14 -13.46
C LEU A 205 -15.50 1.51 -14.36
N ARG A 206 -16.23 2.32 -15.13
CA ARG A 206 -17.14 1.85 -16.16
C ARG A 206 -16.37 1.35 -17.35
N VAL A 207 -16.63 0.12 -17.76
CA VAL A 207 -16.10 -0.47 -18.99
C VAL A 207 -16.81 0.18 -20.20
N PRO A 208 -16.07 0.62 -21.22
CA PRO A 208 -16.69 1.16 -22.44
C PRO A 208 -17.69 0.16 -23.03
N ASP A 209 -18.87 0.64 -23.37
CA ASP A 209 -19.84 -0.16 -24.14
C ASP A 209 -19.41 -0.14 -25.61
N PRO A 210 -18.98 -1.26 -26.18
CA PRO A 210 -18.56 -1.30 -27.59
C PRO A 210 -19.71 -0.98 -28.57
N ARG A 211 -20.94 -0.85 -28.08
CA ARG A 211 -22.15 -0.53 -28.89
C ARG A 211 -22.56 0.94 -28.78
N ARG A 212 -21.91 1.74 -27.95
CA ARG A 212 -22.11 3.19 -27.87
C ARG A 212 -20.92 3.90 -28.50
N PRO A 213 -21.15 4.66 -29.58
CA PRO A 213 -20.10 5.47 -30.21
C PRO A 213 -19.61 6.59 -29.29
#